data_951ff4786aec6da278be7ea79cdf9f01
#
_entry.id   951ff4786aec6da278be7ea79cdf9f01
#
_cell.length_a   1.000
_cell.length_b   1.000
_cell.length_c   1.000
_cell.angle_alpha   90.00
_cell.angle_beta   90.00
_cell.angle_gamma   90.00
#
_symmetry.space_group_name_H-M   'P 1'
#
loop_
_entity.id
_entity.type
_entity.pdbx_description
1 polymer ?
#
loop_
_entity_poly.entity_id
_entity_poly.type
_entity_poly.pdbx_seq_one_letter_code
_entity_poly.pdbx_strand_id
1 'polypeptide(L)'
;MNDDMTSLRKGNIMARMRMCVLFDNSAKEGALVLGTSNKTEILLGYSTQFGDSASAINPIGDLYKAQVWALSEYMGVPSEVIKKKPSADLWEGQTDEQELGFSYQIADEILYYLVEERLQPCEIISLGYDEKTVEAVTRKIKINQYKRKLPVIANVSKRGMGNNFKYPRDWGV
;
A
#
# COMPACT_ATOMS: atom_id res chain seq x y z
N MET A 1 -26.53 -11.74 6.28
CA MET A 1 -25.57 -10.69 6.65
C MET A 1 -26.38 -9.48 7.10
N ASN A 2 -26.13 -8.95 8.30
CA ASN A 2 -26.93 -7.83 8.83
C ASN A 2 -26.83 -6.61 7.88
N ASP A 3 -27.96 -5.93 7.68
CA ASP A 3 -28.09 -4.73 6.83
C ASP A 3 -27.22 -3.52 7.27
N ASP A 4 -26.60 -3.59 8.45
CA ASP A 4 -25.75 -2.54 9.03
C ASP A 4 -24.26 -2.60 8.64
N MET A 5 -23.90 -3.37 7.62
CA MET A 5 -22.51 -3.50 7.22
C MET A 5 -22.07 -2.33 6.34
N THR A 6 -21.13 -1.52 6.82
CA THR A 6 -20.57 -0.39 6.05
C THR A 6 -19.86 -0.85 4.79
N SER A 7 -19.80 0.03 3.75
CA SER A 7 -19.09 -0.25 2.50
C SER A 7 -17.63 -0.64 2.74
N LEU A 8 -16.94 0.03 3.66
CA LEU A 8 -15.58 -0.32 4.06
C LEU A 8 -15.45 -1.74 4.61
N ARG A 9 -16.40 -2.19 5.46
CA ARG A 9 -16.37 -3.56 6.00
C ARG A 9 -16.60 -4.59 4.90
N LYS A 10 -17.55 -4.33 4.00
CA LYS A 10 -17.80 -5.18 2.81
C LYS A 10 -16.56 -5.26 1.92
N GLY A 11 -15.97 -4.11 1.58
CA GLY A 11 -14.76 -4.02 0.78
C GLY A 11 -13.59 -4.81 1.38
N ASN A 12 -13.35 -4.69 2.67
CA ASN A 12 -12.31 -5.45 3.37
C ASN A 12 -12.53 -6.97 3.30
N ILE A 13 -13.78 -7.44 3.37
CA ILE A 13 -14.11 -8.86 3.18
C ILE A 13 -13.81 -9.28 1.74
N MET A 14 -14.24 -8.48 0.76
CA MET A 14 -14.00 -8.78 -0.67
C MET A 14 -12.51 -8.87 -0.98
N ALA A 15 -11.70 -7.94 -0.50
CA ALA A 15 -10.24 -7.96 -0.67
C ALA A 15 -9.62 -9.24 -0.08
N ARG A 16 -10.04 -9.67 1.11
CA ARG A 16 -9.58 -10.91 1.73
C ARG A 16 -10.05 -12.16 1.02
N MET A 17 -11.27 -12.17 0.50
CA MET A 17 -11.74 -13.31 -0.33
C MET A 17 -10.95 -13.43 -1.63
N ARG A 18 -10.62 -12.31 -2.30
CA ARG A 18 -9.72 -12.32 -3.47
C ARG A 18 -8.35 -12.89 -3.10
N MET A 19 -7.79 -12.49 -1.96
CA MET A 19 -6.52 -13.04 -1.46
C MET A 19 -6.60 -14.55 -1.25
N CYS A 20 -7.64 -15.07 -0.61
CA CYS A 20 -7.82 -16.51 -0.43
C CYS A 20 -7.80 -17.27 -1.77
N VAL A 21 -8.52 -16.76 -2.78
CA VAL A 21 -8.54 -17.37 -4.11
C VAL A 21 -7.15 -17.34 -4.77
N LEU A 22 -6.43 -16.23 -4.65
CA LEU A 22 -5.08 -16.10 -5.21
C LEU A 22 -4.09 -17.08 -4.56
N PHE A 23 -4.11 -17.22 -3.25
CA PHE A 23 -3.21 -18.14 -2.53
C PHE A 23 -3.59 -19.61 -2.74
N ASP A 24 -4.88 -19.94 -2.89
CA ASP A 24 -5.30 -21.28 -3.30
C ASP A 24 -4.76 -21.64 -4.69
N ASN A 25 -4.93 -20.75 -5.68
CA ASN A 25 -4.37 -20.95 -7.01
C ASN A 25 -2.83 -20.99 -7.00
N SER A 26 -2.18 -20.18 -6.19
CA SER A 26 -0.72 -20.22 -5.97
C SER A 26 -0.25 -21.61 -5.56
N ALA A 27 -0.94 -22.23 -4.61
CA ALA A 27 -0.63 -23.59 -4.16
C ALA A 27 -0.90 -24.63 -5.25
N LYS A 28 -2.02 -24.50 -5.97
CA LYS A 28 -2.39 -25.40 -7.08
C LYS A 28 -1.39 -25.36 -8.22
N GLU A 29 -0.93 -24.19 -8.62
CA GLU A 29 -0.06 -23.99 -9.78
C GLU A 29 1.44 -24.03 -9.42
N GLY A 30 1.81 -24.18 -8.15
CA GLY A 30 3.19 -24.09 -7.68
C GLY A 30 3.84 -22.73 -7.96
N ALA A 31 3.06 -21.65 -7.88
CA ALA A 31 3.43 -20.29 -8.27
C ALA A 31 3.42 -19.34 -7.06
N LEU A 32 3.97 -18.13 -7.24
CA LEU A 32 3.97 -17.08 -6.24
C LEU A 32 2.88 -16.04 -6.52
N VAL A 33 2.23 -15.55 -5.49
CA VAL A 33 1.29 -14.42 -5.63
C VAL A 33 2.08 -13.14 -5.86
N LEU A 34 1.82 -12.49 -6.99
CA LEU A 34 2.40 -11.20 -7.36
C LEU A 34 1.53 -10.06 -6.82
N GLY A 35 2.10 -9.20 -5.98
CA GLY A 35 1.45 -8.00 -5.49
C GLY A 35 1.55 -6.86 -6.49
N THR A 36 0.59 -5.95 -6.43
CA THR A 36 0.47 -4.80 -7.33
C THR A 36 0.45 -3.46 -6.59
N SER A 37 0.73 -3.45 -5.29
CA SER A 37 0.81 -2.21 -4.51
C SER A 37 2.07 -1.44 -4.86
N ASN A 38 1.94 -0.13 -5.00
CA ASN A 38 3.06 0.79 -5.22
C ASN A 38 3.52 1.45 -3.90
N LYS A 39 4.64 2.18 -3.95
CA LYS A 39 5.25 2.84 -2.78
C LYS A 39 4.29 3.81 -2.09
N THR A 40 3.55 4.60 -2.86
CA THR A 40 2.58 5.57 -2.34
C THR A 40 1.48 4.88 -1.54
N GLU A 41 0.87 3.85 -2.10
CA GLU A 41 -0.17 3.06 -1.43
C GLU A 41 0.36 2.37 -0.17
N ILE A 42 1.57 1.80 -0.22
CA ILE A 42 2.22 1.16 0.92
C ILE A 42 2.51 2.18 2.02
N LEU A 43 3.05 3.35 1.70
CA LEU A 43 3.38 4.39 2.69
C LEU A 43 2.12 4.96 3.36
N LEU A 44 1.09 5.27 2.57
CA LEU A 44 -0.19 5.75 3.08
C LEU A 44 -0.99 4.66 3.81
N GLY A 45 -0.64 3.38 3.62
CA GLY A 45 -1.39 2.23 4.09
C GLY A 45 -2.75 2.10 3.42
N TYR A 46 -2.85 2.53 2.16
CA TYR A 46 -4.05 2.39 1.34
C TYR A 46 -4.15 0.97 0.79
N SER A 47 -4.49 0.06 1.66
CA SER A 47 -4.66 -1.37 1.39
C SER A 47 -5.45 -2.03 2.51
N THR A 48 -6.02 -3.20 2.24
CA THR A 48 -6.59 -4.07 3.26
C THR A 48 -5.52 -5.04 3.76
N GLN A 49 -5.21 -4.96 5.06
CA GLN A 49 -4.27 -5.90 5.69
C GLN A 49 -4.78 -7.33 5.55
N PHE A 50 -3.89 -8.24 5.08
CA PHE A 50 -4.22 -9.62 4.73
C PHE A 50 -5.28 -9.76 3.62
N GLY A 51 -5.46 -8.72 2.82
CA GLY A 51 -6.24 -8.72 1.58
C GLY A 51 -5.28 -8.49 0.41
N ASP A 52 -5.45 -7.36 -0.27
CA ASP A 52 -4.58 -6.92 -1.38
C ASP A 52 -3.13 -6.67 -0.97
N SER A 53 -2.85 -6.41 0.32
CA SER A 53 -1.48 -6.31 0.83
C SER A 53 -0.75 -7.65 0.95
N ALA A 54 -1.45 -8.78 0.82
CA ALA A 54 -0.84 -10.11 0.93
C ALA A 54 -0.29 -10.57 -0.43
N SER A 55 1.02 -10.65 -0.51
CA SER A 55 1.73 -11.16 -1.70
C SER A 55 3.08 -11.75 -1.31
N ALA A 56 3.62 -12.59 -2.19
CA ALA A 56 4.96 -13.15 -2.01
C ALA A 56 6.05 -12.21 -2.55
N ILE A 57 5.72 -11.45 -3.60
CA ILE A 57 6.62 -10.49 -4.24
C ILE A 57 5.82 -9.27 -4.72
N ASN A 58 6.39 -8.09 -4.64
CA ASN A 58 5.75 -6.84 -5.04
C ASN A 58 6.69 -5.98 -5.90
N PRO A 59 6.74 -6.20 -7.22
CA PRO A 59 7.74 -5.63 -8.12
C PRO A 59 7.72 -4.10 -8.21
N ILE A 60 6.54 -3.48 -8.06
CA ILE A 60 6.36 -2.03 -8.14
C ILE A 60 6.30 -1.36 -6.76
N GLY A 61 6.59 -2.12 -5.70
CA GLY A 61 6.45 -1.66 -4.31
C GLY A 61 7.40 -0.52 -3.91
N ASP A 62 8.44 -0.24 -4.70
CA ASP A 62 9.36 0.89 -4.48
C ASP A 62 9.18 2.03 -5.49
N LEU A 63 8.15 1.98 -6.33
CA LEU A 63 7.79 3.05 -7.26
C LEU A 63 6.64 3.90 -6.71
N TYR A 64 6.78 5.22 -6.76
CA TYR A 64 5.67 6.13 -6.51
C TYR A 64 4.59 6.00 -7.60
N LYS A 65 3.35 6.41 -7.31
CA LYS A 65 2.22 6.27 -8.26
C LYS A 65 2.50 6.95 -9.59
N ALA A 66 3.07 8.14 -9.57
CA ALA A 66 3.47 8.86 -10.78
C ALA A 66 4.53 8.09 -11.60
N GLN A 67 5.46 7.44 -10.93
CA GLN A 67 6.46 6.59 -11.59
C GLN A 67 5.84 5.34 -12.20
N VAL A 68 4.82 4.74 -11.55
CA VAL A 68 4.08 3.61 -12.12
C VAL A 68 3.35 4.04 -13.40
N TRP A 69 2.75 5.21 -13.44
CA TRP A 69 2.13 5.74 -14.66
C TRP A 69 3.15 5.94 -15.78
N ALA A 70 4.27 6.62 -15.49
CA ALA A 70 5.34 6.83 -16.46
C ALA A 70 5.93 5.51 -16.99
N LEU A 71 6.14 4.53 -16.12
CA LEU A 71 6.60 3.20 -16.52
C LEU A 71 5.56 2.48 -17.39
N SER A 72 4.28 2.62 -17.08
CA SER A 72 3.19 2.02 -17.86
C SER A 72 3.14 2.61 -19.28
N GLU A 73 3.32 3.91 -19.42
CA GLU A 73 3.43 4.58 -20.73
C GLU A 73 4.64 4.07 -21.51
N TYR A 74 5.80 4.01 -20.86
CA TYR A 74 7.03 3.51 -21.47
C TYR A 74 6.90 2.06 -21.96
N MET A 75 6.21 1.21 -21.20
CA MET A 75 5.98 -0.19 -21.54
C MET A 75 4.86 -0.40 -22.56
N GLY A 76 4.17 0.65 -23.01
CA GLY A 76 3.10 0.55 -23.99
C GLY A 76 1.80 -0.04 -23.44
N VAL A 77 1.52 0.11 -22.16
CA VAL A 77 0.23 -0.27 -21.58
C VAL A 77 -0.90 0.52 -22.27
N PRO A 78 -2.04 -0.10 -22.61
CA PRO A 78 -3.13 0.60 -23.29
C PRO A 78 -3.56 1.88 -22.54
N SER A 79 -3.76 2.96 -23.30
CA SER A 79 -4.07 4.28 -22.74
C SER A 79 -5.36 4.30 -21.90
N GLU A 80 -6.30 3.42 -22.20
CA GLU A 80 -7.54 3.24 -21.43
C GLU A 80 -7.27 2.78 -19.99
N VAL A 81 -6.26 1.91 -19.81
CA VAL A 81 -5.83 1.43 -18.49
C VAL A 81 -5.13 2.54 -17.73
N ILE A 82 -4.21 3.28 -18.39
CA ILE A 82 -3.42 4.35 -17.77
C ILE A 82 -4.34 5.51 -17.34
N LYS A 83 -5.34 5.86 -18.17
CA LYS A 83 -6.29 6.97 -17.92
C LYS A 83 -7.42 6.60 -16.97
N LYS A 84 -7.61 5.30 -16.67
CA LYS A 84 -8.61 4.89 -15.68
C LYS A 84 -8.29 5.52 -14.32
N LYS A 85 -9.28 6.16 -13.72
CA LYS A 85 -9.14 6.70 -12.35
C LYS A 85 -8.80 5.57 -11.37
N PRO A 86 -7.78 5.73 -10.53
CA PRO A 86 -7.45 4.75 -9.51
C PRO A 86 -8.64 4.45 -8.60
N SER A 87 -8.93 3.17 -8.46
CA SER A 87 -10.02 2.67 -7.61
C SER A 87 -9.75 1.23 -7.21
N ALA A 88 -10.07 0.89 -5.96
CA ALA A 88 -10.06 -0.49 -5.49
C ALA A 88 -11.22 -1.34 -6.05
N ASP A 89 -12.19 -0.71 -6.74
CA ASP A 89 -13.38 -1.34 -7.33
C ASP A 89 -14.12 -2.26 -6.32
N LEU A 90 -14.30 -1.78 -5.10
CA LEU A 90 -14.99 -2.50 -4.03
C LEU A 90 -16.46 -2.09 -3.90
N TRP A 91 -16.82 -0.92 -4.40
CA TRP A 91 -18.21 -0.43 -4.51
C TRP A 91 -18.32 0.59 -5.64
N GLU A 92 -19.54 0.81 -6.11
CA GLU A 92 -19.83 1.74 -7.21
C GLU A 92 -19.44 3.17 -6.85
N GLY A 93 -18.75 3.85 -7.78
CA GLY A 93 -18.31 5.24 -7.64
C GLY A 93 -17.11 5.46 -6.73
N GLN A 94 -16.49 4.41 -6.21
CA GLN A 94 -15.27 4.51 -5.43
C GLN A 94 -14.11 5.08 -6.26
N THR A 95 -13.40 6.06 -5.70
CA THR A 95 -12.10 6.51 -6.22
C THR A 95 -11.13 6.71 -5.06
N ASP A 96 -9.88 6.35 -5.27
CA ASP A 96 -8.84 6.42 -4.25
C ASP A 96 -8.64 7.85 -3.74
N GLU A 97 -8.57 8.83 -4.66
CA GLU A 97 -8.33 10.23 -4.30
C GLU A 97 -9.46 10.85 -3.47
N GLN A 98 -10.73 10.43 -3.70
CA GLN A 98 -11.85 10.85 -2.84
C GLN A 98 -11.72 10.31 -1.43
N GLU A 99 -11.26 9.06 -1.26
CA GLU A 99 -11.04 8.46 0.06
C GLU A 99 -9.78 9.00 0.75
N LEU A 100 -8.76 9.31 -0.02
CA LEU A 100 -7.52 9.90 0.49
C LEU A 100 -7.72 11.36 0.91
N GLY A 101 -8.54 12.12 0.16
CA GLY A 101 -8.78 13.54 0.33
C GLY A 101 -7.75 14.43 -0.35
N PHE A 102 -6.86 13.85 -1.18
CA PHE A 102 -5.84 14.55 -1.98
C PHE A 102 -5.48 13.71 -3.21
N SER A 103 -4.85 14.34 -4.20
CA SER A 103 -4.40 13.64 -5.40
C SER A 103 -3.13 12.82 -5.17
N TYR A 104 -2.95 11.77 -5.96
CA TYR A 104 -1.72 10.97 -5.93
C TYR A 104 -0.47 11.79 -6.26
N GLN A 105 -0.58 12.75 -7.17
CA GLN A 105 0.55 13.60 -7.55
C GLN A 105 1.06 14.41 -6.34
N ILE A 106 0.18 15.09 -5.63
CA ILE A 106 0.55 15.86 -4.43
C ILE A 106 1.06 14.93 -3.31
N ALA A 107 0.43 13.76 -3.17
CA ALA A 107 0.88 12.76 -2.20
C ALA A 107 2.31 12.30 -2.48
N ASP A 108 2.64 11.99 -3.74
CA ASP A 108 3.97 11.52 -4.14
C ASP A 108 5.05 12.57 -3.85
N GLU A 109 4.78 13.85 -4.15
CA GLU A 109 5.70 14.94 -3.87
C GLU A 109 5.96 15.10 -2.36
N ILE A 110 4.90 15.12 -1.54
CA ILE A 110 5.04 15.21 -0.08
C ILE A 110 5.76 13.98 0.48
N LEU A 111 5.43 12.78 0.00
CA LEU A 111 6.07 11.54 0.41
C LEU A 111 7.56 11.51 0.04
N TYR A 112 7.92 12.02 -1.13
CA TYR A 112 9.31 12.17 -1.56
C TYR A 112 10.09 13.02 -0.55
N TYR A 113 9.59 14.20 -0.21
CA TYR A 113 10.24 15.06 0.77
C TYR A 113 10.34 14.42 2.17
N LEU A 114 9.28 13.72 2.62
CA LEU A 114 9.29 13.08 3.93
C LEU A 114 10.23 11.87 4.00
N VAL A 115 10.31 11.07 2.93
CA VAL A 115 10.97 9.75 2.95
C VAL A 115 12.37 9.81 2.38
N GLU A 116 12.56 10.44 1.21
CA GLU A 116 13.85 10.51 0.52
C GLU A 116 14.68 11.69 1.06
N GLU A 117 14.11 12.88 1.11
CA GLU A 117 14.80 14.08 1.58
C GLU A 117 14.78 14.22 3.11
N ARG A 118 13.94 13.42 3.80
CA ARG A 118 13.79 13.39 5.27
C ARG A 118 13.44 14.75 5.89
N LEU A 119 12.73 15.59 5.15
CA LEU A 119 12.27 16.88 5.64
C LEU A 119 11.18 16.69 6.70
N GLN A 120 11.14 17.62 7.66
CA GLN A 120 10.04 17.69 8.61
C GLN A 120 8.79 18.31 7.97
N PRO A 121 7.58 17.98 8.44
CA PRO A 121 6.35 18.55 7.88
C PRO A 121 6.35 20.08 7.78
N CYS A 122 6.91 20.80 8.77
CA CYS A 122 7.01 22.27 8.76
C CYS A 122 7.92 22.78 7.63
N GLU A 123 8.96 22.05 7.27
CA GLU A 123 9.85 22.42 6.16
C GLU A 123 9.11 22.25 4.82
N ILE A 124 8.33 21.19 4.67
CA ILE A 124 7.51 20.96 3.45
C ILE A 124 6.44 22.03 3.30
N ILE A 125 5.79 22.44 4.39
CA ILE A 125 4.85 23.57 4.39
C ILE A 125 5.56 24.85 3.94
N SER A 126 6.79 25.07 4.39
CA SER A 126 7.58 26.24 3.98
C SER A 126 7.97 26.23 2.51
N LEU A 127 7.95 25.07 1.83
CA LEU A 127 8.11 24.96 0.38
C LEU A 127 6.84 25.35 -0.40
N GLY A 128 5.73 25.66 0.29
CA GLY A 128 4.48 26.12 -0.31
C GLY A 128 3.39 25.05 -0.42
N TYR A 129 3.57 23.87 0.16
CA TYR A 129 2.53 22.85 0.23
C TYR A 129 1.46 23.21 1.27
N ASP A 130 0.21 22.87 0.97
CA ASP A 130 -0.92 23.11 1.88
C ASP A 130 -0.74 22.34 3.20
N GLU A 131 -0.80 23.06 4.31
CA GLU A 131 -0.59 22.52 5.65
C GLU A 131 -1.51 21.34 5.96
N LYS A 132 -2.80 21.45 5.64
CA LYS A 132 -3.78 20.39 5.90
C LYS A 132 -3.45 19.11 5.12
N THR A 133 -2.98 19.26 3.89
CA THR A 133 -2.59 18.12 3.05
C THR A 133 -1.32 17.45 3.59
N VAL A 134 -0.30 18.22 3.97
CA VAL A 134 0.93 17.70 4.57
C VAL A 134 0.63 16.96 5.87
N GLU A 135 -0.22 17.53 6.74
CA GLU A 135 -0.65 16.87 7.96
C GLU A 135 -1.45 15.60 7.70
N ALA A 136 -2.36 15.60 6.72
CA ALA A 136 -3.16 14.44 6.35
C ALA A 136 -2.29 13.28 5.84
N VAL A 137 -1.32 13.54 4.97
CA VAL A 137 -0.35 12.55 4.47
C VAL A 137 0.48 12.01 5.62
N THR A 138 1.07 12.88 6.43
CA THR A 138 1.89 12.50 7.58
C THR A 138 1.11 11.64 8.58
N ARG A 139 -0.13 12.01 8.87
CA ARG A 139 -1.03 11.25 9.74
C ARG A 139 -1.30 9.86 9.19
N LYS A 140 -1.62 9.75 7.87
CA LYS A 140 -1.87 8.44 7.24
C LYS A 140 -0.67 7.51 7.35
N ILE A 141 0.55 8.00 7.12
CA ILE A 141 1.78 7.23 7.32
C ILE A 141 1.87 6.67 8.75
N LYS A 142 1.63 7.52 9.75
CA LYS A 142 1.76 7.17 11.18
C LYS A 142 0.72 6.15 11.61
N ILE A 143 -0.57 6.41 11.36
CA ILE A 143 -1.67 5.54 11.83
C ILE A 143 -1.70 4.19 11.12
N ASN A 144 -1.20 4.11 9.88
CA ASN A 144 -1.18 2.89 9.07
C ASN A 144 0.17 2.16 9.13
N GLN A 145 1.10 2.57 9.97
CA GLN A 145 2.42 1.95 10.06
C GLN A 145 2.35 0.44 10.34
N TYR A 146 1.38 -0.01 11.10
CA TYR A 146 1.18 -1.43 11.43
C TYR A 146 0.96 -2.30 10.18
N LYS A 147 0.38 -1.75 9.10
CA LYS A 147 0.15 -2.47 7.85
C LYS A 147 1.44 -2.83 7.10
N ARG A 148 2.52 -2.11 7.36
CA ARG A 148 3.85 -2.33 6.76
C ARG A 148 4.72 -3.30 7.54
N LYS A 149 4.21 -3.87 8.62
CA LYS A 149 4.95 -4.77 9.50
C LYS A 149 4.20 -6.07 9.69
N LEU A 150 4.93 -7.15 9.89
CA LEU A 150 4.37 -8.39 10.39
C LEU A 150 3.78 -8.19 11.79
N PRO A 151 2.88 -9.08 12.22
CA PRO A 151 2.33 -9.01 13.57
C PRO A 151 3.42 -8.87 14.63
N VAL A 152 3.16 -8.04 15.63
CA VAL A 152 4.09 -7.85 16.75
C VAL A 152 4.13 -9.12 17.58
N ILE A 153 5.33 -9.65 17.78
CA ILE A 153 5.57 -10.83 18.61
C ILE A 153 6.01 -10.38 19.99
N ALA A 154 5.31 -10.83 21.03
CA ALA A 154 5.69 -10.57 22.42
C ALA A 154 7.04 -11.28 22.72
N ASN A 155 8.01 -10.51 23.18
CA ASN A 155 9.36 -11.01 23.43
C ASN A 155 9.43 -11.52 24.89
N VAL A 156 9.26 -12.82 25.08
CA VAL A 156 9.26 -13.47 26.41
C VAL A 156 10.51 -14.29 26.69
N SER A 157 11.45 -14.34 25.74
CA SER A 157 12.72 -15.07 25.85
C SER A 157 13.91 -14.14 25.58
N LYS A 158 15.12 -14.59 25.94
CA LYS A 158 16.38 -13.85 25.71
C LYS A 158 16.64 -13.59 24.20
N ARG A 159 16.12 -14.41 23.31
CA ARG A 159 16.26 -14.29 21.84
C ARG A 159 14.89 -14.47 21.17
N GLY A 160 14.20 -13.36 20.96
CA GLY A 160 12.89 -13.36 20.28
C GLY A 160 13.01 -13.45 18.76
N MET A 161 12.03 -14.09 18.13
CA MET A 161 12.00 -14.31 16.67
C MET A 161 11.88 -13.02 15.84
N GLY A 162 11.31 -11.94 16.40
CA GLY A 162 11.02 -10.72 15.62
C GLY A 162 12.25 -9.92 15.21
N ASN A 163 13.11 -9.58 16.19
CA ASN A 163 14.25 -8.68 15.97
C ASN A 163 15.62 -9.33 16.15
N ASN A 164 15.71 -10.40 16.91
CA ASN A 164 16.99 -10.96 17.37
C ASN A 164 17.46 -12.16 16.56
N PHE A 165 16.59 -12.74 15.74
CA PHE A 165 16.90 -13.88 14.91
C PHE A 165 16.55 -13.54 13.45
N LYS A 166 17.57 -13.27 12.66
CA LYS A 166 17.41 -12.92 11.23
C LYS A 166 18.33 -13.81 10.41
N TYR A 167 17.74 -14.67 9.59
CA TYR A 167 18.47 -15.36 8.55
C TYR A 167 18.44 -14.56 7.24
N PRO A 168 19.48 -14.63 6.39
CA PRO A 168 19.41 -14.19 5.01
C PRO A 168 18.23 -14.89 4.31
N ARG A 169 17.56 -14.21 3.40
CA ARG A 169 16.38 -14.73 2.71
C ARG A 169 16.63 -16.04 1.97
N ASP A 170 17.82 -16.18 1.41
CA ASP A 170 18.24 -17.29 0.55
C ASP A 170 19.07 -18.32 1.33
N TRP A 171 19.14 -18.21 2.64
CA TRP A 171 19.95 -19.10 3.43
C TRP A 171 19.31 -20.48 3.55
N GLY A 172 20.07 -21.51 3.18
CA GLY A 172 19.60 -22.89 3.18
C GLY A 172 18.93 -23.34 1.86
N VAL A 173 19.04 -22.54 0.80
CA VAL A 173 18.60 -22.90 -0.55
C VAL A 173 19.77 -23.47 -1.34
#